data_6fd4ad85129b873640fc989adfb522ab
#
_entry.id   6fd4ad85129b873640fc989adfb522ab
#
_cell.length_a   1.000
_cell.length_b   1.000
_cell.length_c   1.000
_cell.angle_alpha   90.00
_cell.angle_beta   90.00
_cell.angle_gamma   90.00
#
_symmetry.space_group_name_H-M   'P 1'
#
loop_
_entity.id
_entity.type
_entity.pdbx_description
1 polymer ?
#
loop_
_entity_poly.entity_id
_entity_poly.type
_entity_poly.pdbx_seq_one_letter_code
_entity_poly.pdbx_strand_id
1 'polypeptide(L)'
;MLSDEQVQAVEAAIADFVSSWTAHGSALAGKGIVKDNLFVILEVDEQQAGVTGCSIDKSVHFLKGLGERLGVDFFDRMKVSFIDDKGTVNLVGRGEFESLVKDGMVHAETLVFNNLVQNSTDFESKWVIPFRDSWHSKVF
;
A
#
# COMPACT_ATOMS: atom_id res chain seq x y z
N MET A 1 -6.15 10.68 2.03
CA MET A 1 -5.39 10.52 0.76
C MET A 1 -4.36 11.62 0.64
N LEU A 2 -3.30 11.37 -0.09
CA LEU A 2 -2.26 12.37 -0.33
C LEU A 2 -2.71 13.41 -1.34
N SER A 3 -2.31 14.68 -1.13
CA SER A 3 -2.45 15.72 -2.14
C SER A 3 -1.44 15.49 -3.27
N ASP A 4 -1.62 16.16 -4.41
CA ASP A 4 -0.67 16.05 -5.52
C ASP A 4 0.73 16.54 -5.12
N GLU A 5 0.83 17.58 -4.29
CA GLU A 5 2.11 18.05 -3.75
C GLU A 5 2.76 17.01 -2.85
N GLN A 6 1.98 16.35 -1.99
CA GLN A 6 2.48 15.28 -1.14
C GLN A 6 2.93 14.07 -1.97
N VAL A 7 2.21 13.71 -3.03
CA VAL A 7 2.62 12.64 -3.94
C VAL A 7 3.98 12.94 -4.56
N GLN A 8 4.20 14.15 -5.04
CA GLN A 8 5.49 14.56 -5.61
C GLN A 8 6.62 14.48 -4.57
N ALA A 9 6.36 14.93 -3.34
CA ALA A 9 7.33 14.84 -2.26
C ALA A 9 7.66 13.40 -1.89
N VAL A 10 6.65 12.53 -1.84
CA VAL A 10 6.82 11.09 -1.55
C VAL A 10 7.61 10.41 -2.65
N GLU A 11 7.29 10.67 -3.92
CA GLU A 11 7.99 10.08 -5.06
C GLU A 11 9.47 10.49 -5.09
N ALA A 12 9.77 11.76 -4.82
CA ALA A 12 11.15 12.23 -4.74
C ALA A 12 11.92 11.56 -3.60
N ALA A 13 11.29 11.41 -2.42
CA ALA A 13 11.89 10.73 -1.28
C ALA A 13 12.12 9.24 -1.56
N ILE A 14 11.19 8.58 -2.24
CA ILE A 14 11.32 7.18 -2.66
C ILE A 14 12.51 7.02 -3.61
N ALA A 15 12.64 7.89 -4.60
CA ALA A 15 13.75 7.85 -5.56
C ALA A 15 15.10 7.92 -4.84
N ASP A 16 15.26 8.79 -3.86
CA ASP A 16 16.45 8.89 -3.04
C ASP A 16 16.68 7.61 -2.22
N PHE A 17 15.64 7.12 -1.59
CA PHE A 17 15.73 5.92 -0.75
C PHE A 17 16.16 4.70 -1.56
N VAL A 18 15.52 4.42 -2.69
CA VAL A 18 15.82 3.24 -3.50
C VAL A 18 17.22 3.30 -4.12
N SER A 19 17.74 4.51 -4.38
CA SER A 19 19.09 4.69 -4.93
C SER A 19 20.19 4.24 -3.95
N SER A 20 19.91 4.23 -2.64
CA SER A 20 20.84 3.83 -1.58
C SER A 20 20.41 2.61 -0.79
N TRP A 21 19.32 1.95 -1.20
CA TRP A 21 18.78 0.81 -0.48
C TRP A 21 19.66 -0.42 -0.67
N THR A 22 20.08 -1.01 0.45
CA THR A 22 21.02 -2.15 0.44
C THR A 22 20.54 -3.28 1.34
N ALA A 23 21.00 -4.50 1.04
CA ALA A 23 20.89 -5.68 1.88
C ALA A 23 22.29 -6.26 2.09
N HIS A 24 22.79 -6.32 3.34
CA HIS A 24 24.13 -6.80 3.68
C HIS A 24 25.23 -6.10 2.86
N GLY A 25 25.09 -4.80 2.64
CA GLY A 25 26.06 -4.02 1.87
C GLY A 25 25.92 -4.15 0.35
N SER A 26 25.05 -5.02 -0.15
CA SER A 26 24.77 -5.16 -1.59
C SER A 26 23.60 -4.27 -1.99
N ALA A 27 23.75 -3.54 -3.09
CA ALA A 27 22.67 -2.70 -3.61
C ALA A 27 21.47 -3.54 -4.05
N LEU A 28 20.27 -3.12 -3.66
CA LEU A 28 19.02 -3.72 -4.09
C LEU A 28 18.55 -3.05 -5.38
N ALA A 29 18.07 -3.86 -6.33
CA ALA A 29 17.39 -3.35 -7.53
C ALA A 29 15.94 -3.00 -7.16
N GLY A 30 15.78 -1.87 -6.48
CA GLY A 30 14.49 -1.40 -5.95
C GLY A 30 13.87 -0.32 -6.81
N LYS A 31 12.55 -0.26 -6.78
CA LYS A 31 11.76 0.85 -7.30
C LYS A 31 10.56 1.09 -6.41
N GLY A 32 9.99 2.26 -6.51
CA GLY A 32 8.80 2.60 -5.75
C GLY A 32 7.91 3.56 -6.51
N ILE A 33 6.63 3.49 -6.23
CA ILE A 33 5.60 4.35 -6.80
C ILE A 33 4.57 4.73 -5.74
N VAL A 34 3.86 5.81 -6.00
CA VAL A 34 2.61 6.15 -5.30
C VAL A 34 1.46 5.83 -6.24
N LYS A 35 0.52 5.03 -5.77
CA LYS A 35 -0.64 4.61 -6.57
C LYS A 35 -1.92 5.15 -5.94
N ASP A 36 -2.81 5.70 -6.78
CA ASP A 36 -4.13 6.23 -6.39
C ASP A 36 -4.05 7.30 -5.29
N ASN A 37 -2.95 8.04 -5.21
CA ASN A 37 -2.69 9.03 -4.15
C ASN A 37 -2.84 8.47 -2.73
N LEU A 38 -2.76 7.17 -2.56
CA LEU A 38 -3.08 6.48 -1.32
C LEU A 38 -2.02 5.45 -0.91
N PHE A 39 -1.43 4.75 -1.88
CA PHE A 39 -0.54 3.63 -1.60
C PHE A 39 0.89 3.95 -2.00
N VAL A 40 1.84 3.64 -1.11
CA VAL A 40 3.26 3.59 -1.44
C VAL A 40 3.61 2.12 -1.68
N ILE A 41 4.16 1.84 -2.85
CA ILE A 41 4.52 0.49 -3.27
C ILE A 41 6.01 0.45 -3.53
N LEU A 42 6.72 -0.38 -2.78
CA LEU A 42 8.15 -0.63 -2.96
C LEU A 42 8.33 -2.05 -3.51
N GLU A 43 9.14 -2.17 -4.54
CA GLU A 43 9.39 -3.43 -5.23
C GLU A 43 10.88 -3.65 -5.39
N VAL A 44 11.34 -4.88 -5.18
CA VAL A 44 12.74 -5.27 -5.35
C VAL A 44 12.82 -6.43 -6.35
N ASP A 45 13.71 -6.29 -7.33
CA ASP A 45 14.11 -7.40 -8.19
C ASP A 45 15.19 -8.21 -7.46
N GLU A 46 14.85 -9.40 -7.00
CA GLU A 46 15.74 -10.26 -6.22
C GLU A 46 16.74 -11.07 -7.06
N GLN A 47 16.80 -10.88 -8.36
CA GLN A 47 17.77 -11.57 -9.20
C GLN A 47 19.22 -11.19 -8.88
N GLN A 48 19.46 -9.95 -8.45
CA GLN A 48 20.80 -9.45 -8.09
C GLN A 48 21.11 -9.60 -6.60
N ALA A 49 20.18 -9.19 -5.75
CA ALA A 49 20.30 -9.29 -4.31
C ALA A 49 18.93 -9.51 -3.70
N GLY A 50 18.82 -10.45 -2.78
CA GLY A 50 17.57 -10.74 -2.06
C GLY A 50 17.31 -9.76 -0.94
N VAL A 51 16.03 -9.55 -0.64
CA VAL A 51 15.58 -8.75 0.48
C VAL A 51 15.90 -9.47 1.80
N THR A 52 16.38 -8.73 2.79
CA THR A 52 16.67 -9.24 4.14
C THR A 52 15.78 -8.55 5.17
N GLY A 53 15.70 -9.10 6.38
CA GLY A 53 15.01 -8.45 7.49
C GLY A 53 15.53 -7.04 7.74
N CYS A 54 16.84 -6.83 7.65
CA CYS A 54 17.47 -5.53 7.82
C CYS A 54 17.05 -4.54 6.71
N SER A 55 16.98 -4.97 5.46
CA SER A 55 16.54 -4.12 4.35
C SER A 55 15.06 -3.78 4.44
N ILE A 56 14.22 -4.71 4.90
CA ILE A 56 12.80 -4.45 5.17
C ILE A 56 12.67 -3.42 6.30
N ASP A 57 13.44 -3.56 7.39
CA ASP A 57 13.43 -2.61 8.50
C ASP A 57 13.83 -1.21 8.05
N LYS A 58 14.80 -1.08 7.15
CA LYS A 58 15.18 0.20 6.55
C LYS A 58 14.01 0.84 5.81
N SER A 59 13.25 0.07 5.05
CA SER A 59 12.07 0.57 4.32
C SER A 59 10.97 1.03 5.27
N VAL A 60 10.70 0.28 6.32
CA VAL A 60 9.72 0.65 7.36
C VAL A 60 10.14 1.93 8.06
N HIS A 61 11.41 2.03 8.46
CA HIS A 61 11.94 3.22 9.12
C HIS A 61 11.87 4.45 8.22
N PHE A 62 12.22 4.31 6.95
CA PHE A 62 12.09 5.35 5.94
C PHE A 62 10.64 5.87 5.84
N LEU A 63 9.69 4.96 5.70
CA LEU A 63 8.26 5.32 5.54
C LEU A 63 7.69 5.95 6.81
N LYS A 64 8.09 5.49 7.99
CA LYS A 64 7.69 6.11 9.25
C LYS A 64 8.19 7.55 9.37
N GLY A 65 9.46 7.78 9.06
CA GLY A 65 10.05 9.12 9.07
C GLY A 65 9.40 10.05 8.05
N LEU A 66 9.12 9.55 6.85
CA LEU A 66 8.43 10.30 5.79
C LEU A 66 7.01 10.66 6.22
N GLY A 67 6.29 9.72 6.83
CA GLY A 67 4.93 9.95 7.34
C GLY A 67 4.90 11.03 8.42
N GLU A 68 5.85 11.01 9.34
CA GLU A 68 5.97 12.04 10.38
C GLU A 68 6.17 13.44 9.78
N ARG A 69 7.01 13.55 8.75
CA ARG A 69 7.26 14.83 8.07
C ARG A 69 6.03 15.36 7.33
N LEU A 70 5.19 14.47 6.80
CA LEU A 70 4.00 14.81 6.03
C LEU A 70 2.72 14.84 6.85
N GLY A 71 2.76 14.41 8.12
CA GLY A 71 1.57 14.32 8.96
C GLY A 71 0.63 13.19 8.56
N VAL A 72 1.13 12.11 7.98
CA VAL A 72 0.34 10.93 7.57
C VAL A 72 0.91 9.66 8.20
N ASP A 73 0.07 8.64 8.35
CA ASP A 73 0.49 7.32 8.84
C ASP A 73 0.31 6.28 7.73
N PHE A 74 1.43 5.83 7.14
CA PHE A 74 1.41 4.78 6.12
C PHE A 74 1.11 3.38 6.67
N PHE A 75 1.10 3.22 7.98
CA PHE A 75 0.91 1.92 8.65
C PHE A 75 -0.38 1.86 9.46
N ASP A 76 -1.34 2.74 9.19
CA ASP A 76 -2.62 2.75 9.89
C ASP A 76 -3.45 1.51 9.49
N ARG A 77 -3.54 0.56 10.42
CA ARG A 77 -4.29 -0.69 10.22
C ARG A 77 -5.79 -0.53 10.46
N MET A 78 -6.22 0.64 10.92
CA MET A 78 -7.63 0.92 11.19
C MET A 78 -8.36 1.49 9.98
N LYS A 79 -7.68 1.66 8.86
CA LYS A 79 -8.24 2.14 7.62
C LYS A 79 -8.43 1.01 6.62
N VAL A 80 -9.51 1.10 5.86
CA VAL A 80 -9.85 0.17 4.77
C VAL A 80 -10.07 0.96 3.50
N SER A 81 -9.57 0.46 2.40
CA SER A 81 -9.73 1.09 1.08
C SER A 81 -10.51 0.20 0.12
N PHE A 82 -11.36 0.83 -0.66
CA PHE A 82 -12.21 0.14 -1.63
C PHE A 82 -12.54 1.07 -2.80
N ILE A 83 -13.08 0.50 -3.87
CA ILE A 83 -13.54 1.25 -5.05
C ILE A 83 -15.07 1.18 -5.06
N ASP A 84 -15.72 2.34 -5.04
CA ASP A 84 -17.17 2.41 -5.04
C ASP A 84 -17.77 2.17 -6.43
N ASP A 85 -19.11 2.18 -6.52
CA ASP A 85 -19.82 1.94 -7.78
C ASP A 85 -19.54 3.00 -8.86
N LYS A 86 -19.02 4.15 -8.47
CA LYS A 86 -18.61 5.23 -9.39
C LYS A 86 -17.16 5.10 -9.86
N GLY A 87 -16.45 4.08 -9.39
CA GLY A 87 -15.03 3.88 -9.69
C GLY A 87 -14.09 4.77 -8.88
N THR A 88 -14.58 5.38 -7.81
CA THR A 88 -13.77 6.24 -6.93
C THR A 88 -13.12 5.42 -5.82
N VAL A 89 -11.82 5.66 -5.59
CA VAL A 89 -11.09 5.05 -4.48
C VAL A 89 -11.47 5.76 -3.18
N ASN A 90 -11.88 4.99 -2.19
CA ASN A 90 -12.27 5.48 -0.87
C ASN A 90 -11.36 4.92 0.21
N LEU A 91 -11.10 5.71 1.23
CA LEU A 91 -10.38 5.31 2.45
C LEU A 91 -11.25 5.66 3.65
N VAL A 92 -11.64 4.63 4.39
CA VAL A 92 -12.55 4.79 5.55
C VAL A 92 -12.01 4.05 6.77
N GLY A 93 -12.49 4.40 7.95
CA GLY A 93 -12.19 3.64 9.16
C GLY A 93 -12.91 2.28 9.15
N ARG A 94 -12.42 1.35 9.97
CA ARG A 94 -13.01 0.00 10.06
C ARG A 94 -14.49 0.02 10.46
N GLY A 95 -14.85 0.87 11.41
CA GLY A 95 -16.26 1.01 11.84
C GLY A 95 -17.17 1.52 10.74
N GLU A 96 -16.71 2.50 9.98
CA GLU A 96 -17.46 3.00 8.82
C GLU A 96 -17.58 1.94 7.74
N PHE A 97 -16.52 1.19 7.45
CA PHE A 97 -16.55 0.10 6.48
C PHE A 97 -17.55 -0.99 6.90
N GLU A 98 -17.58 -1.37 8.16
CA GLU A 98 -18.55 -2.32 8.71
C GLU A 98 -19.99 -1.83 8.49
N SER A 99 -20.25 -0.56 8.72
CA SER A 99 -21.58 0.05 8.48
C SER A 99 -21.95 0.00 7.00
N LEU A 100 -21.00 0.27 6.10
CA LEU A 100 -21.23 0.20 4.65
C LEU A 100 -21.56 -1.22 4.20
N VAL A 101 -20.94 -2.23 4.80
CA VAL A 101 -21.27 -3.64 4.54
C VAL A 101 -22.69 -3.96 5.00
N LYS A 102 -23.05 -3.54 6.20
CA LYS A 102 -24.39 -3.77 6.75
C LYS A 102 -25.48 -3.10 5.92
N ASP A 103 -25.20 -1.90 5.41
CA ASP A 103 -26.14 -1.11 4.61
C ASP A 103 -26.21 -1.56 3.14
N GLY A 104 -25.38 -2.53 2.75
CA GLY A 104 -25.32 -3.01 1.36
C GLY A 104 -24.61 -2.09 0.39
N MET A 105 -24.00 -1.00 0.87
CA MET A 105 -23.19 -0.10 0.04
C MET A 105 -21.87 -0.77 -0.39
N VAL A 106 -21.32 -1.64 0.46
CA VAL A 106 -20.25 -2.57 0.12
C VAL A 106 -20.88 -3.97 0.05
N HIS A 107 -20.76 -4.62 -1.09
CA HIS A 107 -21.38 -5.91 -1.37
C HIS A 107 -20.35 -6.90 -1.94
N ALA A 108 -20.78 -8.10 -2.26
CA ALA A 108 -19.89 -9.19 -2.71
C ALA A 108 -19.01 -8.79 -3.91
N GLU A 109 -19.53 -7.96 -4.81
CA GLU A 109 -18.84 -7.53 -6.04
C GLU A 109 -18.03 -6.24 -5.87
N THR A 110 -18.13 -5.56 -4.72
CA THR A 110 -17.35 -4.33 -4.46
C THR A 110 -15.84 -4.65 -4.49
N LEU A 111 -15.08 -3.88 -5.25
CA LEU A 111 -13.64 -4.07 -5.34
C LEU A 111 -12.94 -3.51 -4.12
N VAL A 112 -12.07 -4.30 -3.52
CA VAL A 112 -11.26 -3.92 -2.37
C VAL A 112 -9.78 -4.11 -2.69
N PHE A 113 -8.91 -3.42 -1.94
CA PHE A 113 -7.48 -3.53 -2.11
C PHE A 113 -6.91 -4.58 -1.16
N ASN A 114 -6.18 -5.54 -1.73
CA ASN A 114 -5.59 -6.65 -1.00
C ASN A 114 -4.15 -6.34 -0.61
N ASN A 115 -3.96 -5.84 0.60
CA ASN A 115 -2.64 -5.50 1.14
C ASN A 115 -1.79 -6.73 1.51
N LEU A 116 -2.29 -7.94 1.30
CA LEU A 116 -1.56 -9.16 1.62
C LEU A 116 -0.69 -9.66 0.46
N VAL A 117 -0.72 -9.00 -0.69
CA VAL A 117 0.15 -9.36 -1.82
C VAL A 117 1.62 -9.18 -1.44
N GLN A 118 2.47 -10.13 -1.83
CA GLN A 118 3.87 -10.18 -1.42
C GLN A 118 4.87 -10.13 -2.57
N ASN A 119 4.40 -10.23 -3.81
CA ASN A 119 5.25 -10.22 -4.99
C ASN A 119 4.55 -9.51 -6.16
N SER A 120 5.31 -9.20 -7.21
CA SER A 120 4.78 -8.45 -8.35
C SER A 120 3.71 -9.21 -9.14
N THR A 121 3.81 -10.53 -9.23
CA THR A 121 2.80 -11.36 -9.89
C THR A 121 1.45 -11.26 -9.17
N ASP A 122 1.46 -11.40 -7.86
CA ASP A 122 0.25 -11.26 -7.03
C ASP A 122 -0.25 -9.83 -7.02
N PHE A 123 0.64 -8.84 -7.02
CA PHE A 123 0.25 -7.44 -7.12
C PHE A 123 -0.51 -7.16 -8.42
N GLU A 124 -0.05 -7.69 -9.55
CA GLU A 124 -0.71 -7.48 -10.84
C GLU A 124 -2.09 -8.16 -10.91
N SER A 125 -2.23 -9.35 -10.34
CA SER A 125 -3.43 -10.18 -10.51
C SER A 125 -4.40 -10.15 -9.31
N LYS A 126 -3.92 -9.83 -8.11
CA LYS A 126 -4.69 -9.96 -6.86
C LYS A 126 -4.70 -8.69 -6.00
N TRP A 127 -4.21 -7.58 -6.50
CA TRP A 127 -4.19 -6.31 -5.78
C TRP A 127 -5.61 -5.77 -5.56
N VAL A 128 -6.40 -5.74 -6.62
CA VAL A 128 -7.81 -5.32 -6.58
C VAL A 128 -8.66 -6.54 -6.86
N ILE A 129 -9.45 -6.95 -5.86
CA ILE A 129 -10.29 -8.15 -5.94
C ILE A 129 -11.69 -7.88 -5.38
N PRO A 130 -12.70 -8.68 -5.77
CA PRO A 130 -14.03 -8.55 -5.18
C PRO A 130 -14.03 -8.82 -3.68
N PHE A 131 -14.89 -8.11 -2.97
CA PHE A 131 -15.04 -8.26 -1.51
C PHE A 131 -15.23 -9.73 -1.11
N ARG A 132 -16.06 -10.48 -1.84
CA ARG A 132 -16.31 -11.90 -1.55
C ARG A 132 -15.06 -12.76 -1.55
N ASP A 133 -14.04 -12.41 -2.35
CA ASP A 133 -12.80 -13.17 -2.49
C ASP A 133 -11.69 -12.66 -1.57
N SER A 134 -11.95 -11.61 -0.81
CA SER A 134 -10.97 -10.95 0.03
C SER A 134 -11.00 -11.42 1.48
N TRP A 135 -9.93 -11.14 2.21
CA TRP A 135 -9.92 -11.35 3.67
C TRP A 135 -10.97 -10.48 4.38
N HIS A 136 -11.36 -9.36 3.78
CA HIS A 136 -12.36 -8.45 4.34
C HIS A 136 -13.70 -9.16 4.54
N SER A 137 -14.09 -10.06 3.64
CA SER A 137 -15.35 -10.79 3.74
C SER A 137 -15.40 -11.74 4.93
N LYS A 138 -14.24 -12.11 5.47
CA LYS A 138 -14.13 -12.98 6.64
C LYS A 138 -14.17 -12.22 7.95
N VAL A 139 -13.95 -10.92 7.91
CA VAL A 139 -13.87 -10.03 9.09
C VAL A 139 -15.13 -9.17 9.21
N PHE A 140 -15.66 -8.72 8.10
CA PHE A 140 -16.83 -7.84 8.01
C PHE A 140 -18.00 -8.61 7.40
#